data_321e79b6eed5e8354f7eea706e4ec37d
#
_entry.id   321e79b6eed5e8354f7eea706e4ec37d
#
_cell.length_a   1.000
_cell.length_b   1.000
_cell.length_c   1.000
_cell.angle_alpha   90.00
_cell.angle_beta   90.00
_cell.angle_gamma   90.00
#
_symmetry.space_group_name_H-M   'P 1'
#
loop_
_entity.id
_entity.type
_entity.pdbx_description
1 polymer ?
#
loop_
_entity_poly.entity_id
_entity_poly.type
_entity_poly.pdbx_seq_one_letter_code
_entity_poly.pdbx_strand_id
1 'polypeptide(L)'
;MSTPASKVESSEITEDKPLVVAGVEYKSRLLVGSGKYKDLEETRLATEASGAEIITVAIRRTNIGQNANEPNLLDVISPEKYTILPNTAGCYTADDAVRTCRLARELLDGHNLVKLEVLGDEKTLFPDVVQTLKAAEILVNDGFDVMVYTSDDVLIAKQLEEIGCVAVMPLAAPIGSGLGIRNPYNIRTIVENANVPILVDAGVGTASDAAVAMELGCDGVLMNTAIAAAKNPVLMASAMKKAIEAGREAYLAGRMPKKRFASASSPIEGTFF
;
A
#
# COMPACT_ATOMS: atom_id res chain seq x y z
N MET A 1 4.51 -29.01 49.55
CA MET A 1 4.16 -29.54 48.21
C MET A 1 4.40 -28.40 47.24
N SER A 2 5.50 -28.46 46.51
CA SER A 2 5.91 -27.43 45.56
C SER A 2 5.19 -27.66 44.24
N THR A 3 4.42 -26.64 43.82
CA THR A 3 3.75 -26.62 42.50
C THR A 3 4.84 -26.45 41.43
N PRO A 4 4.85 -27.24 40.36
CA PRO A 4 5.86 -27.07 39.30
C PRO A 4 5.58 -25.79 38.52
N ALA A 5 6.64 -25.02 38.31
CA ALA A 5 6.62 -23.85 37.40
C ALA A 5 6.21 -24.33 36.00
N SER A 6 5.13 -23.73 35.49
CA SER A 6 4.70 -23.93 34.11
C SER A 6 5.84 -23.44 33.18
N LYS A 7 6.37 -24.35 32.37
CA LYS A 7 7.23 -24.00 31.25
C LYS A 7 6.45 -23.01 30.35
N VAL A 8 6.94 -21.82 30.23
CA VAL A 8 6.54 -20.92 29.14
C VAL A 8 7.02 -21.62 27.86
N GLU A 9 6.09 -22.15 27.07
CA GLU A 9 6.40 -22.59 25.72
C GLU A 9 6.97 -21.40 24.98
N SER A 10 8.17 -21.58 24.44
CA SER A 10 8.75 -20.59 23.53
C SER A 10 7.80 -20.44 22.37
N SER A 11 7.13 -19.27 22.28
CA SER A 11 6.34 -18.92 21.10
C SER A 11 7.27 -19.03 19.90
N GLU A 12 6.96 -19.94 18.99
CA GLU A 12 7.62 -19.98 17.69
C GLU A 12 7.49 -18.56 17.11
N ILE A 13 8.63 -17.94 16.81
CA ILE A 13 8.67 -16.68 16.09
C ILE A 13 8.04 -17.00 14.73
N THR A 14 6.85 -16.51 14.49
CA THR A 14 6.16 -16.73 13.22
C THR A 14 7.01 -16.05 12.14
N GLU A 15 7.67 -16.84 11.30
CA GLU A 15 8.48 -16.33 10.21
C GLU A 15 7.60 -15.46 9.29
N ASP A 16 8.02 -14.23 9.03
CA ASP A 16 7.25 -13.33 8.18
C ASP A 16 7.27 -13.81 6.73
N LYS A 17 6.09 -13.99 6.15
CA LYS A 17 5.97 -14.35 4.73
C LYS A 17 6.20 -13.12 3.87
N PRO A 18 6.86 -13.23 2.72
CA PRO A 18 7.04 -12.11 1.80
C PRO A 18 5.67 -11.56 1.32
N LEU A 19 5.66 -10.31 0.87
CA LEU A 19 4.52 -9.80 0.11
C LEU A 19 4.51 -10.46 -1.27
N VAL A 20 3.41 -11.11 -1.63
CA VAL A 20 3.27 -11.73 -2.95
C VAL A 20 2.20 -10.99 -3.75
N VAL A 21 2.55 -10.47 -4.91
CA VAL A 21 1.62 -9.80 -5.84
C VAL A 21 1.79 -10.42 -7.23
N ALA A 22 0.70 -10.90 -7.83
CA ALA A 22 0.72 -11.55 -9.15
C ALA A 22 1.79 -12.67 -9.26
N GLY A 23 1.98 -13.44 -8.18
CA GLY A 23 2.95 -14.54 -8.13
C GLY A 23 4.42 -14.12 -7.93
N VAL A 24 4.71 -12.83 -7.82
CA VAL A 24 6.06 -12.29 -7.56
C VAL A 24 6.21 -11.97 -6.08
N GLU A 25 7.32 -12.40 -5.47
CA GLU A 25 7.66 -12.11 -4.07
C GLU A 25 8.43 -10.81 -3.94
N TYR A 26 8.01 -9.97 -2.98
CA TYR A 26 8.65 -8.70 -2.63
C TYR A 26 9.06 -8.70 -1.16
N LYS A 27 10.24 -8.20 -0.89
CA LYS A 27 10.76 -8.02 0.48
C LYS A 27 10.19 -6.77 1.14
N SER A 28 9.97 -5.72 0.34
CA SER A 28 9.40 -4.46 0.81
C SER A 28 7.87 -4.52 0.80
N ARG A 29 7.27 -4.11 1.91
CA ARG A 29 5.81 -3.89 2.03
C ARG A 29 5.43 -2.43 1.78
N LEU A 30 6.43 -1.57 1.46
CA LEU A 30 6.24 -0.20 1.07
C LEU A 30 6.28 -0.09 -0.46
N LEU A 31 5.21 0.43 -1.04
CA LEU A 31 5.13 0.85 -2.43
C LEU A 31 5.15 2.38 -2.47
N VAL A 32 5.82 2.97 -3.46
CA VAL A 32 5.90 4.44 -3.56
C VAL A 32 5.48 4.93 -4.93
N GLY A 33 4.95 6.16 -4.95
CA GLY A 33 4.66 6.88 -6.19
C GLY A 33 5.87 7.68 -6.66
N SER A 34 5.93 7.96 -7.96
CA SER A 34 7.01 8.71 -8.61
C SER A 34 6.68 10.19 -8.87
N GLY A 35 5.48 10.65 -8.48
CA GLY A 35 5.03 12.01 -8.77
C GLY A 35 5.30 13.03 -7.66
N LYS A 36 5.21 14.32 -7.99
CA LYS A 36 5.28 15.47 -7.08
C LYS A 36 6.66 15.78 -6.46
N TYR A 37 7.70 15.04 -6.76
CA TYR A 37 9.06 15.43 -6.39
C TYR A 37 9.50 16.63 -7.23
N LYS A 38 10.48 17.40 -6.73
CA LYS A 38 10.97 18.60 -7.43
C LYS A 38 11.70 18.29 -8.73
N ASP A 39 12.37 17.13 -8.79
CA ASP A 39 13.14 16.65 -9.93
C ASP A 39 13.34 15.14 -9.90
N LEU A 40 13.90 14.56 -10.97
CA LEU A 40 14.16 13.13 -11.09
C LEU A 40 15.21 12.62 -10.08
N GLU A 41 16.17 13.44 -9.69
CA GLU A 41 17.20 13.08 -8.72
C GLU A 41 16.59 12.91 -7.32
N GLU A 42 15.71 13.80 -6.89
CA GLU A 42 14.98 13.65 -5.63
C GLU A 42 14.06 12.44 -5.66
N THR A 43 13.39 12.17 -6.80
CA THR A 43 12.60 10.95 -7.02
C THR A 43 13.45 9.70 -6.79
N ARG A 44 14.63 9.64 -7.42
CA ARG A 44 15.57 8.52 -7.28
C ARG A 44 16.02 8.33 -5.83
N LEU A 45 16.50 9.40 -5.20
CA LEU A 45 17.00 9.35 -3.81
C LEU A 45 15.91 8.93 -2.80
N ALA A 46 14.70 9.47 -2.93
CA ALA A 46 13.59 9.11 -2.06
C ALA A 46 13.14 7.66 -2.28
N THR A 47 13.10 7.21 -3.54
CA THR A 47 12.80 5.81 -3.87
C THR A 47 13.83 4.87 -3.27
N GLU A 48 15.12 5.15 -3.41
CA GLU A 48 16.18 4.34 -2.81
C GLU A 48 16.11 4.31 -1.28
N ALA A 49 15.87 5.46 -0.64
CA ALA A 49 15.74 5.54 0.81
C ALA A 49 14.51 4.81 1.36
N SER A 50 13.44 4.70 0.56
CA SER A 50 12.22 3.96 0.91
C SER A 50 12.43 2.44 0.92
N GLY A 51 13.40 1.94 0.17
CA GLY A 51 13.60 0.51 -0.06
C GLY A 51 12.45 -0.17 -0.80
N ALA A 52 11.56 0.61 -1.43
CA ALA A 52 10.46 0.07 -2.21
C ALA A 52 10.96 -0.67 -3.45
N GLU A 53 10.28 -1.76 -3.80
CA GLU A 53 10.57 -2.57 -4.98
C GLU A 53 9.50 -2.37 -6.07
N ILE A 54 8.31 -1.84 -5.71
CA ILE A 54 7.21 -1.50 -6.62
C ILE A 54 7.02 0.02 -6.64
N ILE A 55 7.07 0.60 -7.84
CA ILE A 55 6.99 2.05 -8.03
C ILE A 55 5.82 2.39 -8.96
N THR A 56 4.86 3.20 -8.48
CA THR A 56 3.73 3.59 -9.33
C THR A 56 4.08 4.74 -10.26
N VAL A 57 3.55 4.65 -11.49
CA VAL A 57 3.77 5.64 -12.54
C VAL A 57 2.44 6.04 -13.18
N ALA A 58 2.12 7.32 -13.13
CA ALA A 58 0.92 7.87 -13.77
C ALA A 58 1.14 8.02 -15.28
N ILE A 59 0.69 7.03 -16.07
CA ILE A 59 0.93 6.93 -17.51
C ILE A 59 0.50 8.18 -18.29
N ARG A 60 -0.60 8.79 -17.89
CA ARG A 60 -1.12 10.00 -18.56
C ARG A 60 -0.33 11.28 -18.28
N ARG A 61 0.56 11.26 -17.29
CA ARG A 61 1.23 12.46 -16.76
C ARG A 61 2.75 12.38 -16.75
N THR A 62 3.30 11.20 -17.04
CA THR A 62 4.74 10.96 -16.88
C THR A 62 5.32 10.48 -18.21
N ASN A 63 6.44 11.09 -18.63
CA ASN A 63 7.20 10.58 -19.75
C ASN A 63 7.96 9.32 -19.31
N ILE A 64 7.65 8.20 -19.96
CA ILE A 64 8.33 6.91 -19.84
C ILE A 64 8.88 6.43 -21.19
N GLY A 65 9.25 7.40 -22.06
CA GLY A 65 9.79 7.16 -23.40
C GLY A 65 8.89 7.65 -24.54
N GLN A 66 7.66 8.13 -24.27
CA GLN A 66 6.74 8.64 -25.32
C GLN A 66 7.25 9.90 -25.98
N ASN A 67 8.04 10.71 -25.29
CA ASN A 67 8.62 11.95 -25.79
C ASN A 67 10.14 11.95 -25.61
N ALA A 68 10.87 11.79 -26.72
CA ALA A 68 12.34 11.74 -26.72
C ALA A 68 13.01 13.08 -26.34
N ASN A 69 12.27 14.21 -26.35
CA ASN A 69 12.80 15.53 -26.00
C ASN A 69 12.58 15.91 -24.53
N GLU A 70 11.95 15.05 -23.74
CA GLU A 70 11.71 15.26 -22.32
C GLU A 70 12.45 14.24 -21.47
N PRO A 71 12.84 14.58 -20.21
CA PRO A 71 13.45 13.61 -19.31
C PRO A 71 12.55 12.38 -19.15
N ASN A 72 13.14 11.19 -19.26
CA ASN A 72 12.45 9.93 -19.09
C ASN A 72 12.58 9.46 -17.63
N LEU A 73 11.46 9.19 -16.97
CA LEU A 73 11.46 8.69 -15.60
C LEU A 73 12.22 7.35 -15.50
N LEU A 74 12.12 6.48 -16.51
CA LEU A 74 12.74 5.17 -16.49
C LEU A 74 14.28 5.21 -16.52
N ASP A 75 14.88 6.37 -16.86
CA ASP A 75 16.35 6.56 -16.76
C ASP A 75 16.83 6.56 -15.30
N VAL A 76 15.97 6.92 -14.35
CA VAL A 76 16.29 6.98 -12.91
C VAL A 76 15.54 5.92 -12.09
N ILE A 77 14.40 5.44 -12.58
CA ILE A 77 13.60 4.35 -12.01
C ILE A 77 13.57 3.20 -13.02
N SER A 78 14.70 2.49 -13.10
CA SER A 78 14.88 1.44 -14.11
C SER A 78 13.97 0.22 -13.86
N PRO A 79 13.28 -0.29 -14.91
CA PRO A 79 12.53 -1.55 -14.84
C PRO A 79 13.40 -2.79 -14.52
N GLU A 80 14.71 -2.71 -14.71
CA GLU A 80 15.64 -3.78 -14.31
C GLU A 80 15.78 -3.91 -12.79
N LYS A 81 15.54 -2.81 -12.07
CA LYS A 81 15.69 -2.73 -10.61
C LYS A 81 14.36 -2.73 -9.89
N TYR A 82 13.34 -2.17 -10.49
CA TYR A 82 12.04 -1.94 -9.88
C TYR A 82 10.91 -2.53 -10.72
N THR A 83 9.90 -3.05 -10.07
CA THR A 83 8.63 -3.34 -10.72
C THR A 83 7.89 -2.03 -10.96
N ILE A 84 7.71 -1.69 -12.23
CA ILE A 84 6.92 -0.53 -12.61
C ILE A 84 5.45 -0.88 -12.51
N LEU A 85 4.69 -0.08 -11.75
CA LEU A 85 3.26 -0.23 -11.58
C LEU A 85 2.54 0.95 -12.24
N PRO A 86 2.20 0.84 -13.53
CA PRO A 86 1.47 1.89 -14.22
C PRO A 86 0.08 2.06 -13.59
N ASN A 87 -0.36 3.31 -13.42
CA ASN A 87 -1.67 3.60 -12.85
C ASN A 87 -2.53 4.47 -13.75
N THR A 88 -3.84 4.42 -13.51
CA THR A 88 -4.87 5.17 -14.24
C THR A 88 -5.27 6.46 -13.54
N ALA A 89 -4.34 7.09 -12.80
CA ALA A 89 -4.60 8.32 -12.07
C ALA A 89 -5.19 9.41 -12.97
N GLY A 90 -6.32 9.99 -12.53
CA GLY A 90 -7.06 11.02 -13.26
C GLY A 90 -7.99 10.46 -14.33
N CYS A 91 -8.34 9.18 -14.30
CA CYS A 91 -9.47 8.61 -15.05
C CYS A 91 -10.76 8.73 -14.24
N TYR A 92 -11.84 9.15 -14.89
CA TYR A 92 -13.17 9.33 -14.29
C TYR A 92 -14.21 8.38 -14.87
N THR A 93 -13.83 7.53 -15.81
CA THR A 93 -14.68 6.50 -16.40
C THR A 93 -13.94 5.17 -16.52
N ALA A 94 -14.67 4.08 -16.50
CA ALA A 94 -14.12 2.74 -16.74
C ALA A 94 -13.40 2.67 -18.10
N ASP A 95 -14.01 3.24 -19.13
CA ASP A 95 -13.48 3.18 -20.50
C ASP A 95 -12.14 3.95 -20.63
N ASP A 96 -11.96 5.07 -19.93
CA ASP A 96 -10.70 5.81 -19.89
C ASP A 96 -9.62 5.02 -19.15
N ALA A 97 -9.98 4.40 -18.01
CA ALA A 97 -9.06 3.57 -17.24
C ALA A 97 -8.59 2.35 -18.04
N VAL A 98 -9.50 1.63 -18.69
CA VAL A 98 -9.18 0.49 -19.56
C VAL A 98 -8.25 0.89 -20.70
N ARG A 99 -8.55 1.99 -21.41
CA ARG A 99 -7.67 2.49 -22.49
C ARG A 99 -6.29 2.85 -21.97
N THR A 100 -6.21 3.47 -20.79
CA THR A 100 -4.94 3.84 -20.16
C THR A 100 -4.11 2.61 -19.80
N CYS A 101 -4.72 1.54 -19.26
CA CYS A 101 -4.03 0.29 -18.97
C CYS A 101 -3.52 -0.40 -20.24
N ARG A 102 -4.33 -0.44 -21.30
CA ARG A 102 -3.92 -1.00 -22.61
C ARG A 102 -2.74 -0.22 -23.19
N LEU A 103 -2.76 1.11 -23.14
CA LEU A 103 -1.63 1.94 -23.54
C LEU A 103 -0.38 1.65 -22.68
N ALA A 104 -0.53 1.51 -21.37
CA ALA A 104 0.57 1.17 -20.48
C ALA A 104 1.22 -0.16 -20.87
N ARG A 105 0.43 -1.18 -21.18
CA ARG A 105 0.92 -2.50 -21.63
C ARG A 105 1.73 -2.40 -22.92
N GLU A 106 1.30 -1.58 -23.87
CA GLU A 106 2.05 -1.33 -25.10
C GLU A 106 3.37 -0.61 -24.84
N LEU A 107 3.37 0.43 -24.00
CA LEU A 107 4.56 1.22 -23.66
C LEU A 107 5.59 0.47 -22.83
N LEU A 108 5.17 -0.57 -22.12
CA LEU A 108 6.00 -1.39 -21.22
C LEU A 108 6.15 -2.84 -21.72
N ASP A 109 6.22 -3.02 -23.03
CA ASP A 109 6.54 -4.29 -23.70
C ASP A 109 5.71 -5.51 -23.24
N GLY A 110 4.41 -5.30 -23.03
CA GLY A 110 3.49 -6.37 -22.64
C GLY A 110 3.32 -6.56 -21.12
N HIS A 111 3.78 -5.62 -20.31
CA HIS A 111 3.62 -5.66 -18.85
C HIS A 111 2.15 -5.64 -18.43
N ASN A 112 1.71 -6.66 -17.68
CA ASN A 112 0.30 -6.84 -17.33
C ASN A 112 -0.08 -6.31 -15.94
N LEU A 113 0.87 -6.10 -15.03
CA LEU A 113 0.56 -5.57 -13.70
C LEU A 113 0.20 -4.10 -13.80
N VAL A 114 -1.00 -3.73 -13.32
CA VAL A 114 -1.51 -2.35 -13.36
C VAL A 114 -2.19 -1.97 -12.06
N LYS A 115 -2.16 -0.68 -11.72
CA LYS A 115 -2.96 -0.11 -10.64
C LYS A 115 -4.17 0.59 -11.22
N LEU A 116 -5.33 0.02 -11.02
CA LEU A 116 -6.61 0.60 -11.44
C LEU A 116 -7.09 1.63 -10.43
N GLU A 117 -7.42 2.81 -10.92
CA GLU A 117 -8.03 3.92 -10.19
C GLU A 117 -9.07 4.59 -11.08
N VAL A 118 -10.33 4.66 -10.64
CA VAL A 118 -11.39 5.42 -11.28
C VAL A 118 -11.99 6.37 -10.27
N LEU A 119 -11.90 7.68 -10.52
CA LEU A 119 -12.34 8.72 -9.60
C LEU A 119 -13.80 9.11 -9.87
N GLY A 120 -14.55 9.34 -8.80
CA GLY A 120 -15.95 9.77 -8.89
C GLY A 120 -16.15 11.27 -8.81
N ASP A 121 -15.22 11.99 -8.19
CA ASP A 121 -15.34 13.42 -7.93
C ASP A 121 -13.97 14.11 -7.91
N GLU A 122 -13.88 15.25 -8.62
CA GLU A 122 -12.60 15.97 -8.79
C GLU A 122 -12.10 16.64 -7.51
N LYS A 123 -12.99 16.97 -6.58
CA LYS A 123 -12.63 17.68 -5.36
C LYS A 123 -12.21 16.72 -4.25
N THR A 124 -12.93 15.64 -4.11
CA THR A 124 -12.71 14.67 -3.02
C THR A 124 -11.79 13.53 -3.43
N LEU A 125 -11.69 13.24 -4.72
CA LEU A 125 -10.94 12.13 -5.31
C LEU A 125 -11.33 10.75 -4.72
N PHE A 126 -12.58 10.63 -4.23
CA PHE A 126 -13.11 9.32 -3.86
C PHE A 126 -13.27 8.44 -5.10
N PRO A 127 -13.07 7.13 -4.98
CA PRO A 127 -13.27 6.21 -6.10
C PRO A 127 -14.75 6.11 -6.47
N ASP A 128 -15.03 6.07 -7.77
CA ASP A 128 -16.31 5.63 -8.29
C ASP A 128 -16.33 4.09 -8.30
N VAL A 129 -16.94 3.50 -7.28
CA VAL A 129 -16.91 2.05 -7.09
C VAL A 129 -17.63 1.30 -8.21
N VAL A 130 -18.67 1.89 -8.81
CA VAL A 130 -19.41 1.27 -9.93
C VAL A 130 -18.53 1.20 -11.18
N GLN A 131 -17.88 2.31 -11.53
CA GLN A 131 -16.96 2.36 -12.66
C GLN A 131 -15.70 1.52 -12.39
N THR A 132 -15.23 1.45 -11.14
CA THR A 132 -14.09 0.63 -10.73
C THR A 132 -14.38 -0.85 -10.92
N LEU A 133 -15.54 -1.35 -10.46
CA LEU A 133 -15.95 -2.75 -10.68
C LEU A 133 -16.04 -3.10 -12.17
N LYS A 134 -16.68 -2.22 -12.97
CA LYS A 134 -16.76 -2.39 -14.43
C LYS A 134 -15.37 -2.45 -15.10
N ALA A 135 -14.48 -1.54 -14.73
CA ALA A 135 -13.12 -1.51 -15.30
C ALA A 135 -12.30 -2.74 -14.88
N ALA A 136 -12.40 -3.16 -13.61
CA ALA A 136 -11.72 -4.33 -13.08
C ALA A 136 -12.11 -5.60 -13.84
N GLU A 137 -13.41 -5.84 -14.04
CA GLU A 137 -13.91 -6.99 -14.79
C GLU A 137 -13.36 -7.03 -16.24
N ILE A 138 -13.36 -5.89 -16.94
CA ILE A 138 -12.83 -5.80 -18.30
C ILE A 138 -11.33 -6.09 -18.30
N LEU A 139 -10.55 -5.50 -17.39
CA LEU A 139 -9.11 -5.63 -17.35
C LEU A 139 -8.68 -7.06 -16.98
N VAL A 140 -9.32 -7.68 -16.00
CA VAL A 140 -9.04 -9.08 -15.62
C VAL A 140 -9.34 -10.01 -16.80
N ASN A 141 -10.47 -9.82 -17.49
CA ASN A 141 -10.80 -10.59 -18.70
C ASN A 141 -9.82 -10.34 -19.86
N ASP A 142 -9.20 -9.17 -19.93
CA ASP A 142 -8.14 -8.83 -20.90
C ASP A 142 -6.76 -9.40 -20.50
N GLY A 143 -6.66 -10.13 -19.37
CA GLY A 143 -5.44 -10.76 -18.87
C GLY A 143 -4.50 -9.80 -18.13
N PHE A 144 -5.00 -8.72 -17.55
CA PHE A 144 -4.22 -7.87 -16.64
C PHE A 144 -4.21 -8.44 -15.23
N ASP A 145 -3.09 -8.24 -14.54
CA ASP A 145 -2.94 -8.41 -13.10
C ASP A 145 -3.31 -7.10 -12.41
N VAL A 146 -4.53 -7.00 -11.91
CA VAL A 146 -5.10 -5.73 -11.43
C VAL A 146 -4.90 -5.56 -9.92
N MET A 147 -4.11 -4.59 -9.51
CA MET A 147 -4.15 -4.00 -8.17
C MET A 147 -5.16 -2.85 -8.19
N VAL A 148 -6.16 -2.86 -7.33
CA VAL A 148 -7.31 -1.94 -7.47
C VAL A 148 -7.46 -1.00 -6.27
N TYR A 149 -7.37 0.32 -6.53
CA TYR A 149 -7.73 1.37 -5.57
C TYR A 149 -9.25 1.45 -5.41
N THR A 150 -9.71 1.44 -4.16
CA THR A 150 -11.14 1.48 -3.85
C THR A 150 -11.42 2.20 -2.53
N SER A 151 -12.71 2.33 -2.19
CA SER A 151 -13.15 2.76 -0.86
C SER A 151 -12.83 1.71 0.21
N ASP A 152 -13.03 2.08 1.48
CA ASP A 152 -12.95 1.17 2.62
C ASP A 152 -14.26 0.37 2.85
N ASP A 153 -15.07 0.21 1.81
CA ASP A 153 -16.28 -0.63 1.85
C ASP A 153 -15.90 -2.11 1.75
N VAL A 154 -16.28 -2.87 2.79
CA VAL A 154 -15.96 -4.29 2.94
C VAL A 154 -16.55 -5.14 1.81
N LEU A 155 -17.76 -4.81 1.36
CA LEU A 155 -18.44 -5.57 0.31
C LEU A 155 -17.86 -5.29 -1.06
N ILE A 156 -17.48 -4.06 -1.34
CA ILE A 156 -16.79 -3.69 -2.59
C ILE A 156 -15.40 -4.36 -2.65
N ALA A 157 -14.65 -4.36 -1.54
CA ALA A 157 -13.36 -5.04 -1.48
C ALA A 157 -13.51 -6.54 -1.83
N LYS A 158 -14.53 -7.20 -1.26
CA LYS A 158 -14.82 -8.61 -1.57
C LYS A 158 -15.20 -8.84 -3.04
N GLN A 159 -16.05 -7.98 -3.61
CA GLN A 159 -16.43 -8.09 -5.03
C GLN A 159 -15.23 -7.93 -5.97
N LEU A 160 -14.29 -7.03 -5.66
CA LEU A 160 -13.07 -6.84 -6.45
C LEU A 160 -12.15 -8.07 -6.38
N GLU A 161 -12.05 -8.72 -5.22
CA GLU A 161 -11.37 -10.01 -5.11
C GLU A 161 -12.07 -11.09 -5.93
N GLU A 162 -13.41 -11.21 -5.84
CA GLU A 162 -14.21 -12.18 -6.60
C GLU A 162 -14.11 -11.98 -8.13
N ILE A 163 -13.93 -10.76 -8.61
CA ILE A 163 -13.64 -10.45 -10.02
C ILE A 163 -12.29 -11.02 -10.45
N GLY A 164 -11.33 -11.17 -9.53
CA GLY A 164 -10.00 -11.70 -9.80
C GLY A 164 -8.88 -10.64 -9.74
N CYS A 165 -9.11 -9.52 -9.06
CA CYS A 165 -8.02 -8.58 -8.78
C CYS A 165 -6.93 -9.25 -7.93
N VAL A 166 -5.66 -9.03 -8.27
CA VAL A 166 -4.51 -9.65 -7.59
C VAL A 166 -4.16 -8.99 -6.26
N ALA A 167 -4.67 -7.79 -6.02
CA ALA A 167 -4.59 -7.09 -4.74
C ALA A 167 -5.71 -6.04 -4.64
N VAL A 168 -6.23 -5.81 -3.44
CA VAL A 168 -7.22 -4.74 -3.17
C VAL A 168 -6.58 -3.66 -2.30
N MET A 169 -6.81 -2.41 -2.69
CA MET A 169 -6.13 -1.25 -2.12
C MET A 169 -7.13 -0.23 -1.56
N PRO A 170 -7.68 -0.50 -0.35
CA PRO A 170 -8.64 0.43 0.27
C PRO A 170 -7.95 1.73 0.70
N LEU A 171 -8.65 2.85 0.55
CA LEU A 171 -8.17 4.14 1.04
C LEU A 171 -8.18 4.19 2.59
N ALA A 172 -7.17 4.83 3.17
CA ALA A 172 -7.17 5.22 4.58
C ALA A 172 -7.98 6.51 4.79
N ALA A 173 -7.80 7.46 3.87
CA ALA A 173 -8.46 8.76 3.78
C ALA A 173 -8.33 9.28 2.33
N PRO A 174 -8.98 10.39 1.95
CA PRO A 174 -8.88 10.94 0.60
C PRO A 174 -7.44 11.14 0.14
N ILE A 175 -7.20 10.96 -1.16
CA ILE A 175 -5.90 11.10 -1.80
C ILE A 175 -5.25 12.44 -1.43
N GLY A 176 -4.02 12.40 -0.92
CA GLY A 176 -3.25 13.60 -0.58
C GLY A 176 -3.71 14.34 0.67
N SER A 177 -4.69 13.82 1.42
CA SER A 177 -5.23 14.47 2.62
C SER A 177 -4.31 14.39 3.85
N GLY A 178 -3.50 13.32 3.97
CA GLY A 178 -2.64 13.10 5.13
C GLY A 178 -3.41 12.88 6.45
N LEU A 179 -4.67 12.49 6.40
CA LEU A 179 -5.55 12.33 7.57
C LEU A 179 -5.36 11.01 8.32
N GLY A 180 -4.53 10.10 7.80
CA GLY A 180 -4.28 8.78 8.37
C GLY A 180 -5.46 7.82 8.23
N ILE A 181 -5.42 6.72 8.98
CA ILE A 181 -6.46 5.69 8.94
C ILE A 181 -7.74 6.19 9.63
N ARG A 182 -8.77 6.52 8.86
CA ARG A 182 -10.02 7.08 9.38
C ARG A 182 -10.99 6.01 9.86
N ASN A 183 -10.97 4.86 9.26
CA ASN A 183 -11.86 3.76 9.59
C ASN A 183 -11.08 2.44 9.81
N PRO A 184 -10.38 2.30 10.94
CA PRO A 184 -9.59 1.11 11.22
C PRO A 184 -10.46 -0.16 11.37
N TYR A 185 -11.74 -0.03 11.67
CA TYR A 185 -12.67 -1.16 11.75
C TYR A 185 -12.87 -1.80 10.38
N ASN A 186 -13.20 -1.00 9.36
CA ASN A 186 -13.41 -1.53 8.01
C ASN A 186 -12.12 -2.11 7.42
N ILE A 187 -10.98 -1.40 7.58
CA ILE A 187 -9.68 -1.90 7.09
C ILE A 187 -9.37 -3.26 7.69
N ARG A 188 -9.51 -3.42 9.02
CA ARG A 188 -9.32 -4.72 9.67
C ARG A 188 -10.29 -5.77 9.16
N THR A 189 -11.56 -5.43 9.01
CA THR A 189 -12.58 -6.37 8.51
C THR A 189 -12.27 -6.83 7.09
N ILE A 190 -11.76 -5.93 6.23
CA ILE A 190 -11.30 -6.29 4.87
C ILE A 190 -10.14 -7.28 4.97
N VAL A 191 -9.11 -6.97 5.77
CA VAL A 191 -7.93 -7.83 5.96
C VAL A 191 -8.32 -9.23 6.47
N GLU A 192 -9.19 -9.32 7.47
CA GLU A 192 -9.60 -10.59 8.08
C GLU A 192 -10.40 -11.50 7.13
N ASN A 193 -11.02 -10.94 6.08
CA ASN A 193 -11.87 -11.68 5.15
C ASN A 193 -11.25 -11.86 3.76
N ALA A 194 -10.12 -11.23 3.47
CA ALA A 194 -9.47 -11.30 2.16
C ALA A 194 -8.58 -12.53 1.99
N ASN A 195 -8.52 -13.03 0.75
CA ASN A 195 -7.57 -14.08 0.32
C ASN A 195 -6.51 -13.53 -0.65
N VAL A 196 -6.58 -12.25 -0.98
CA VAL A 196 -5.58 -11.51 -1.76
C VAL A 196 -4.91 -10.45 -0.88
N PRO A 197 -3.71 -9.97 -1.22
CA PRO A 197 -3.05 -8.91 -0.47
C PRO A 197 -3.92 -7.65 -0.35
N ILE A 198 -3.98 -7.10 0.86
CA ILE A 198 -4.64 -5.84 1.17
C ILE A 198 -3.57 -4.79 1.46
N LEU A 199 -3.52 -3.76 0.64
CA LEU A 199 -2.56 -2.66 0.79
C LEU A 199 -3.32 -1.35 1.00
N VAL A 200 -3.05 -0.65 2.08
CA VAL A 200 -3.61 0.70 2.25
C VAL A 200 -3.05 1.63 1.19
N ASP A 201 -3.93 2.36 0.51
CA ASP A 201 -3.57 3.36 -0.48
C ASP A 201 -4.28 4.68 -0.16
N ALA A 202 -3.59 5.79 -0.37
CA ALA A 202 -4.08 7.14 -0.07
C ALA A 202 -4.30 7.48 1.41
N GLY A 203 -4.21 8.75 1.73
CA GLY A 203 -4.52 9.30 3.06
C GLY A 203 -3.45 9.16 4.12
N VAL A 204 -2.42 8.34 3.94
CA VAL A 204 -1.26 8.28 4.84
C VAL A 204 -0.51 9.61 4.78
N GLY A 205 -0.23 10.21 5.94
CA GLY A 205 0.43 11.51 6.05
C GLY A 205 1.79 11.45 6.73
N THR A 206 2.02 10.46 7.60
CA THR A 206 3.28 10.33 8.34
C THR A 206 3.56 8.89 8.75
N ALA A 207 4.73 8.65 9.34
CA ALA A 207 5.21 7.32 9.74
C ALA A 207 4.24 6.57 10.68
N SER A 208 3.60 7.24 11.63
CA SER A 208 2.63 6.60 12.53
C SER A 208 1.41 6.04 11.79
N ASP A 209 0.93 6.72 10.74
CA ASP A 209 -0.19 6.23 9.95
C ASP A 209 0.16 4.93 9.22
N ALA A 210 1.39 4.86 8.68
CA ALA A 210 1.92 3.67 8.01
C ALA A 210 2.06 2.50 8.99
N ALA A 211 2.59 2.75 10.20
CA ALA A 211 2.70 1.74 11.25
C ALA A 211 1.31 1.22 11.65
N VAL A 212 0.31 2.11 11.83
CA VAL A 212 -1.07 1.72 12.15
C VAL A 212 -1.66 0.81 11.07
N ALA A 213 -1.45 1.11 9.77
CA ALA A 213 -1.92 0.26 8.69
C ALA A 213 -1.36 -1.17 8.81
N MET A 214 -0.06 -1.28 9.08
CA MET A 214 0.61 -2.57 9.26
C MET A 214 0.15 -3.31 10.53
N GLU A 215 -0.07 -2.58 11.64
CA GLU A 215 -0.61 -3.15 12.88
C GLU A 215 -2.06 -3.66 12.73
N LEU A 216 -2.82 -3.15 11.77
CA LEU A 216 -4.15 -3.67 11.43
C LEU A 216 -4.09 -4.99 10.64
N GLY A 217 -2.89 -5.39 10.17
CA GLY A 217 -2.66 -6.62 9.43
C GLY A 217 -2.61 -6.45 7.92
N CYS A 218 -2.57 -5.21 7.41
CA CYS A 218 -2.38 -4.98 5.97
C CYS A 218 -1.06 -5.60 5.49
N ASP A 219 -1.05 -6.05 4.23
CA ASP A 219 0.13 -6.65 3.62
C ASP A 219 1.16 -5.64 3.17
N GLY A 220 0.73 -4.39 2.95
CA GLY A 220 1.60 -3.29 2.58
C GLY A 220 0.88 -1.95 2.59
N VAL A 221 1.63 -0.90 2.24
CA VAL A 221 1.10 0.46 2.10
C VAL A 221 1.70 1.10 0.85
N LEU A 222 0.85 1.73 0.04
CA LEU A 222 1.28 2.58 -1.06
C LEU A 222 1.15 4.04 -0.64
N MET A 223 2.19 4.82 -0.87
CA MET A 223 2.17 6.27 -0.60
C MET A 223 3.01 7.05 -1.61
N ASN A 224 2.61 8.27 -1.87
CA ASN A 224 3.37 9.22 -2.68
C ASN A 224 3.46 10.58 -1.97
N THR A 225 2.35 11.29 -1.85
CA THR A 225 2.29 12.67 -1.34
C THR A 225 2.90 12.80 0.06
N ALA A 226 2.71 11.83 0.93
CA ALA A 226 3.28 11.84 2.28
C ALA A 226 4.83 11.94 2.28
N ILE A 227 5.47 11.36 1.27
CA ILE A 227 6.92 11.43 1.07
C ILE A 227 7.28 12.69 0.29
N ALA A 228 6.74 12.84 -0.93
CA ALA A 228 7.13 13.89 -1.86
C ALA A 228 6.82 15.32 -1.36
N ALA A 229 5.76 15.51 -0.56
CA ALA A 229 5.41 16.80 0.03
C ALA A 229 6.04 17.08 1.40
N ALA A 230 6.83 16.16 1.94
CA ALA A 230 7.57 16.39 3.17
C ALA A 230 8.67 17.46 2.95
N LYS A 231 9.05 18.17 4.02
CA LYS A 231 10.17 19.13 3.95
C LYS A 231 11.50 18.48 3.55
N ASN A 232 11.67 17.20 3.83
CA ASN A 232 12.80 16.37 3.41
C ASN A 232 12.26 15.02 2.95
N PRO A 233 11.99 14.85 1.64
CA PRO A 233 11.41 13.62 1.09
C PRO A 233 12.27 12.38 1.34
N VAL A 234 13.59 12.49 1.21
CA VAL A 234 14.52 11.36 1.41
C VAL A 234 14.48 10.87 2.86
N LEU A 235 14.48 11.79 3.82
CA LEU A 235 14.37 11.43 5.24
C LEU A 235 13.00 10.83 5.57
N MET A 236 11.93 11.39 4.98
CA MET A 236 10.58 10.85 5.17
C MET A 236 10.43 9.46 4.57
N ALA A 237 11.00 9.20 3.40
CA ALA A 237 11.02 7.87 2.79
C ALA A 237 11.68 6.83 3.71
N SER A 238 12.83 7.17 4.29
CA SER A 238 13.51 6.31 5.30
C SER A 238 12.66 6.11 6.56
N ALA A 239 11.94 7.14 7.01
CA ALA A 239 11.07 7.03 8.18
C ALA A 239 9.87 6.10 7.89
N MET A 240 9.27 6.22 6.69
CA MET A 240 8.16 5.37 6.27
C MET A 240 8.57 3.89 6.18
N LYS A 241 9.75 3.59 5.61
CA LYS A 241 10.32 2.23 5.60
C LYS A 241 10.34 1.63 7.00
N LYS A 242 10.94 2.33 7.95
CA LYS A 242 11.05 1.88 9.36
C LYS A 242 9.69 1.70 10.02
N ALA A 243 8.72 2.56 9.70
CA ALA A 243 7.36 2.47 10.22
C ALA A 243 6.62 1.22 9.71
N ILE A 244 6.79 0.90 8.43
CA ILE A 244 6.24 -0.32 7.82
C ILE A 244 6.84 -1.56 8.49
N GLU A 245 8.16 -1.60 8.64
CA GLU A 245 8.88 -2.70 9.30
C GLU A 245 8.41 -2.86 10.76
N ALA A 246 8.43 -1.79 11.54
CA ALA A 246 8.00 -1.81 12.94
C ALA A 246 6.53 -2.19 13.13
N GLY A 247 5.63 -1.68 12.28
CA GLY A 247 4.20 -2.03 12.32
C GLY A 247 3.96 -3.49 11.99
N ARG A 248 4.70 -4.04 11.02
CA ARG A 248 4.63 -5.47 10.67
C ARG A 248 5.14 -6.36 11.80
N GLU A 249 6.27 -6.03 12.39
CA GLU A 249 6.82 -6.75 13.56
C GLU A 249 5.84 -6.71 14.73
N ALA A 250 5.23 -5.55 15.02
CA ALA A 250 4.23 -5.41 16.07
C ALA A 250 2.97 -6.26 15.82
N TYR A 251 2.52 -6.35 14.56
CA TYR A 251 1.42 -7.22 14.17
C TYR A 251 1.74 -8.70 14.41
N LEU A 252 2.91 -9.16 13.95
CA LEU A 252 3.37 -10.55 14.11
C LEU A 252 3.62 -10.92 15.58
N ALA A 253 4.18 -10.00 16.35
CA ALA A 253 4.41 -10.18 17.79
C ALA A 253 3.11 -10.31 18.60
N GLY A 254 2.01 -9.78 18.06
CA GLY A 254 0.72 -9.77 18.73
C GLY A 254 0.61 -8.67 19.80
N ARG A 255 -0.45 -7.89 19.72
CA ARG A 255 -0.72 -6.81 20.66
C ARG A 255 -1.22 -7.37 22.01
N MET A 256 -0.72 -6.81 23.12
CA MET A 256 -1.31 -7.11 24.44
C MET A 256 -2.81 -6.75 24.50
N PRO A 257 -3.66 -7.52 25.21
CA PRO A 257 -5.07 -7.20 25.37
C PRO A 257 -5.30 -5.83 26.00
N LYS A 258 -6.25 -5.07 25.46
CA LYS A 258 -6.70 -3.81 26.07
C LYS A 258 -7.43 -4.13 27.37
N LYS A 259 -7.06 -3.44 28.47
CA LYS A 259 -7.71 -3.57 29.78
C LYS A 259 -8.46 -2.29 30.11
N ARG A 260 -9.65 -2.44 30.72
CA ARG A 260 -10.44 -1.28 31.17
C ARG A 260 -9.76 -0.54 32.36
N PHE A 261 -9.12 -1.31 33.23
CA PHE A 261 -8.47 -0.79 34.44
C PHE A 261 -6.96 -1.00 34.38
N ALA A 262 -6.23 -0.21 35.13
CA ALA A 262 -4.79 -0.32 35.28
C ALA A 262 -4.40 -1.73 35.80
N SER A 263 -3.22 -2.17 35.38
CA SER A 263 -2.56 -3.37 35.90
C SER A 263 -1.13 -2.97 36.22
N ALA A 264 -0.72 -3.17 37.47
CA ALA A 264 0.64 -2.81 37.90
C ALA A 264 1.69 -3.58 37.10
N SER A 265 2.73 -2.85 36.67
CA SER A 265 3.88 -3.42 35.93
C SER A 265 4.85 -4.14 36.87
N SER A 266 4.85 -3.80 38.17
CA SER A 266 5.65 -4.43 39.19
C SER A 266 4.74 -5.03 40.25
N PRO A 267 5.16 -6.12 40.94
CA PRO A 267 4.40 -6.68 42.05
C PRO A 267 4.17 -5.60 43.11
N ILE A 268 2.93 -5.49 43.59
CA ILE A 268 2.57 -4.54 44.68
C ILE A 268 2.80 -5.22 46.04
N GLU A 269 2.74 -6.55 46.07
CA GLU A 269 2.98 -7.35 47.26
C GLU A 269 4.46 -7.75 47.37
N GLY A 270 5.00 -7.83 48.59
CA GLY A 270 6.39 -8.22 48.86
C GLY A 270 7.40 -7.08 48.79
N THR A 271 6.96 -5.83 49.05
CA THR A 271 7.89 -4.71 49.26
C THR A 271 8.65 -4.89 50.56
N PHE A 272 9.95 -4.62 50.54
CA PHE A 272 10.83 -4.74 51.72
C PHE A 272 10.70 -3.59 52.74
N PHE A 273 9.65 -2.76 52.63
CA PHE A 273 9.40 -1.62 53.54
C PHE A 273 8.01 -1.69 54.14
#